data_05d6970d63303d34f89b00b5f9dd1c20
#
_entry.id   05d6970d63303d34f89b00b5f9dd1c20
#
_cell.length_a   1.000
_cell.length_b   1.000
_cell.length_c   1.000
_cell.angle_alpha   90.00
_cell.angle_beta   90.00
_cell.angle_gamma   90.00
#
_symmetry.space_group_name_H-M   'P 1'
#
loop_
_entity.id
_entity.type
_entity.pdbx_description
1 polymer ?
#
loop_
_entity_poly.entity_id
_entity_poly.type
_entity_poly.pdbx_seq_one_letter_code
_entity_poly.pdbx_strand_id
1 'polypeptide(L)'
;MVERRAFVLGSIAAAASARTGAASAAGPASAVAEGTGIDDLGKFELVLGRPGVVVGVPHATPDVGTLDIGRVLRERLGAGGVFVTGFWSGRTRERINVNRPTEQVIGPESQVLRQWSSERAIAANRRYDALVTQAAQGQLRAFYEIHSNHRPELAGSIEVSTLGVAREDAERLKKAFATARSRLAKDVPRLALHVSPLDKVPYPNYSAASTISRFSERGCAIEGPGTVLAKRVWRLAYADCLAEAIAIAKWA
;
A
#
# COMPACT_ATOMS: atom_id res chain seq x y z
N MET A 1 46.21 -30.45 39.59
CA MET A 1 45.03 -30.47 40.50
C MET A 1 44.14 -29.32 40.10
N VAL A 2 43.08 -29.59 39.37
CA VAL A 2 42.08 -28.61 38.91
C VAL A 2 40.74 -29.16 39.34
N GLU A 3 40.09 -28.45 40.26
CA GLU A 3 38.78 -28.80 40.81
C GLU A 3 37.68 -28.55 39.74
N ARG A 4 36.90 -29.59 39.50
CA ARG A 4 35.65 -29.51 38.72
C ARG A 4 34.52 -29.12 39.64
N ARG A 5 33.95 -27.93 39.46
CA ARG A 5 32.67 -27.56 40.08
C ARG A 5 31.52 -28.02 39.18
N ALA A 6 30.69 -28.89 39.78
CA ALA A 6 29.45 -29.36 39.13
C ALA A 6 28.39 -28.25 39.24
N PHE A 7 27.77 -27.93 38.09
CA PHE A 7 26.59 -27.07 38.05
C PHE A 7 25.33 -27.93 38.09
N VAL A 8 24.53 -27.71 39.11
CA VAL A 8 23.23 -28.33 39.31
C VAL A 8 22.21 -27.56 38.46
N LEU A 9 21.63 -28.24 37.48
CA LEU A 9 20.50 -27.73 36.69
C LEU A 9 19.20 -27.91 37.48
N GLY A 10 18.67 -26.80 37.99
CA GLY A 10 17.34 -26.75 38.59
C GLY A 10 16.27 -26.67 37.49
N SER A 11 15.45 -27.72 37.37
CA SER A 11 14.28 -27.75 36.49
C SER A 11 13.18 -26.85 37.05
N ILE A 12 12.86 -25.77 36.37
CA ILE A 12 11.68 -24.94 36.63
C ILE A 12 10.56 -25.44 35.74
N ALA A 13 9.60 -26.13 36.33
CA ALA A 13 8.35 -26.50 35.68
C ALA A 13 7.48 -25.23 35.48
N ALA A 14 7.34 -24.77 34.24
CA ALA A 14 6.43 -23.70 33.93
C ALA A 14 5.00 -24.28 33.73
N ALA A 15 4.12 -23.95 34.66
CA ALA A 15 2.70 -24.23 34.56
C ALA A 15 2.09 -23.37 33.43
N ALA A 16 1.68 -24.00 32.31
CA ALA A 16 0.94 -23.37 31.25
C ALA A 16 -0.50 -23.10 31.72
N SER A 17 -0.78 -21.87 32.09
CA SER A 17 -2.15 -21.39 32.35
C SER A 17 -2.82 -21.11 31.03
N ALA A 18 -3.70 -21.99 30.60
CA ALA A 18 -4.57 -21.78 29.42
C ALA A 18 -5.57 -20.66 29.75
N ARG A 19 -5.28 -19.45 29.28
CA ARG A 19 -6.27 -18.37 29.21
C ARG A 19 -7.08 -18.58 27.95
N THR A 20 -8.30 -19.12 28.10
CA THR A 20 -9.36 -19.02 27.11
C THR A 20 -9.80 -17.55 27.03
N GLY A 21 -9.13 -16.80 26.15
CA GLY A 21 -9.55 -15.46 25.77
C GLY A 21 -10.80 -15.55 24.93
N ALA A 22 -11.95 -15.19 25.50
CA ALA A 22 -13.16 -14.93 24.74
C ALA A 22 -12.84 -13.87 23.69
N ALA A 23 -13.04 -14.22 22.42
CA ALA A 23 -12.99 -13.27 21.32
C ALA A 23 -14.09 -12.23 21.58
N SER A 24 -13.69 -11.04 22.00
CA SER A 24 -14.57 -9.88 22.07
C SER A 24 -14.99 -9.58 20.63
N ALA A 25 -16.27 -9.82 20.36
CA ALA A 25 -16.90 -9.38 19.11
C ALA A 25 -16.64 -7.88 18.98
N ALA A 26 -15.93 -7.49 17.91
CA ALA A 26 -15.78 -6.10 17.57
C ALA A 26 -17.18 -5.50 17.43
N GLY A 27 -17.51 -4.59 18.33
CA GLY A 27 -18.76 -3.84 18.26
C GLY A 27 -18.87 -3.08 16.94
N PRO A 28 -20.06 -2.69 16.52
CA PRO A 28 -20.28 -1.98 15.27
C PRO A 28 -19.37 -0.75 15.23
N ALA A 29 -18.68 -0.58 14.10
CA ALA A 29 -17.80 0.55 13.86
C ALA A 29 -18.54 1.83 14.27
N SER A 30 -18.03 2.47 15.31
CA SER A 30 -18.59 3.71 15.86
C SER A 30 -18.78 4.68 14.71
N ALA A 31 -19.98 5.22 14.59
CA ALA A 31 -20.33 6.23 13.60
C ALA A 31 -19.22 7.29 13.57
N VAL A 32 -18.60 7.46 12.42
CA VAL A 32 -17.66 8.55 12.20
C VAL A 32 -18.45 9.83 12.46
N ALA A 33 -17.98 10.65 13.39
CA ALA A 33 -18.65 11.87 13.79
C ALA A 33 -18.99 12.70 12.55
N GLU A 34 -20.28 12.94 12.32
CA GLU A 34 -20.76 13.87 11.33
C GLU A 34 -20.18 15.24 11.66
N GLY A 35 -19.52 15.89 10.70
CA GLY A 35 -19.08 17.27 10.83
C GLY A 35 -17.57 17.56 10.80
N THR A 36 -16.73 16.61 10.37
CA THR A 36 -15.27 16.89 10.25
C THR A 36 -14.89 17.76 9.05
N GLY A 37 -15.83 18.15 8.18
CA GLY A 37 -15.57 18.97 6.98
C GLY A 37 -14.65 18.30 5.94
N ILE A 38 -14.37 16.98 6.06
CA ILE A 38 -13.45 16.29 5.14
C ILE A 38 -14.11 15.96 3.80
N ASP A 39 -15.43 15.84 3.75
CA ASP A 39 -16.18 15.52 2.52
C ASP A 39 -16.13 16.68 1.51
N ASP A 40 -15.92 17.91 1.96
CA ASP A 40 -15.70 19.09 1.09
C ASP A 40 -14.29 19.13 0.49
N LEU A 41 -13.33 18.37 1.07
CA LEU A 41 -11.93 18.37 0.67
C LEU A 41 -11.61 17.30 -0.38
N GLY A 42 -12.41 16.25 -0.44
CA GLY A 42 -12.20 15.15 -1.37
C GLY A 42 -13.28 14.07 -1.29
N LYS A 43 -13.14 13.06 -2.12
CA LYS A 43 -14.10 11.96 -2.24
C LYS A 43 -13.43 10.63 -2.01
N PHE A 44 -14.13 9.74 -1.32
CA PHE A 44 -13.79 8.34 -1.16
C PHE A 44 -14.76 7.48 -1.96
N GLU A 45 -14.23 6.61 -2.79
CA GLU A 45 -14.99 5.60 -3.53
C GLU A 45 -14.65 4.22 -2.97
N LEU A 46 -15.65 3.46 -2.54
CA LEU A 46 -15.51 2.09 -2.09
C LEU A 46 -16.10 1.15 -3.14
N VAL A 47 -15.36 0.13 -3.52
CA VAL A 47 -15.83 -0.95 -4.39
C VAL A 47 -15.57 -2.28 -3.72
N LEU A 48 -16.59 -3.11 -3.56
CA LEU A 48 -16.42 -4.46 -3.02
C LEU A 48 -15.86 -5.39 -4.09
N GLY A 49 -15.14 -6.42 -3.65
CA GLY A 49 -14.54 -7.44 -4.49
C GLY A 49 -14.43 -8.76 -3.75
N ARG A 50 -13.51 -9.63 -4.13
CA ARG A 50 -13.27 -10.85 -3.37
C ARG A 50 -12.70 -10.54 -1.98
N PRO A 51 -13.11 -11.27 -0.94
CA PRO A 51 -12.66 -11.03 0.43
C PRO A 51 -11.14 -11.18 0.59
N GLY A 52 -10.57 -10.31 1.42
CA GLY A 52 -9.18 -10.34 1.84
C GLY A 52 -8.18 -9.68 0.89
N VAL A 53 -8.60 -9.19 -0.28
CA VAL A 53 -7.69 -8.53 -1.24
C VAL A 53 -8.21 -7.15 -1.58
N VAL A 54 -7.39 -6.11 -1.39
CA VAL A 54 -7.80 -4.71 -1.62
C VAL A 54 -6.72 -3.97 -2.40
N VAL A 55 -7.16 -3.14 -3.33
CA VAL A 55 -6.35 -2.13 -4.02
C VAL A 55 -6.72 -0.75 -3.49
N GLY A 56 -5.73 0.00 -3.01
CA GLY A 56 -5.89 1.37 -2.52
C GLY A 56 -5.22 2.38 -3.43
N VAL A 57 -5.89 3.51 -3.67
CA VAL A 57 -5.32 4.67 -4.35
C VAL A 57 -5.58 5.90 -3.49
N PRO A 58 -4.66 6.24 -2.56
CA PRO A 58 -4.93 7.27 -1.56
C PRO A 58 -4.81 8.70 -2.10
N HIS A 59 -4.13 8.91 -3.22
CA HIS A 59 -3.77 10.24 -3.71
C HIS A 59 -4.05 10.44 -5.21
N ALA A 60 -5.17 9.94 -5.73
CA ALA A 60 -5.44 9.93 -7.17
C ALA A 60 -5.39 11.31 -7.86
N THR A 61 -5.62 12.41 -7.13
CA THR A 61 -5.58 13.76 -7.72
C THR A 61 -4.16 14.25 -7.96
N PRO A 62 -3.23 14.27 -6.97
CA PRO A 62 -1.84 14.67 -7.22
C PRO A 62 -1.03 13.58 -7.93
N ASP A 63 -1.34 12.32 -7.70
CA ASP A 63 -0.61 11.17 -8.24
C ASP A 63 -1.19 10.76 -9.60
N VAL A 64 -0.80 11.48 -10.65
CA VAL A 64 -1.38 11.35 -12.00
C VAL A 64 -1.36 9.91 -12.51
N GLY A 65 -2.53 9.44 -12.97
CA GLY A 65 -2.69 8.13 -13.60
C GLY A 65 -2.88 6.95 -12.65
N THR A 66 -2.70 7.15 -11.35
CA THR A 66 -2.82 6.06 -10.35
C THR A 66 -4.24 5.51 -10.25
N LEU A 67 -5.25 6.35 -10.46
CA LEU A 67 -6.65 5.92 -10.45
C LEU A 67 -6.94 4.87 -11.54
N ASP A 68 -6.45 5.09 -12.77
CA ASP A 68 -6.62 4.13 -13.86
C ASP A 68 -5.91 2.81 -13.55
N ILE A 69 -4.67 2.88 -13.03
CA ILE A 69 -3.90 1.71 -12.63
C ILE A 69 -4.63 0.93 -11.55
N GLY A 70 -5.06 1.62 -10.49
CA GLY A 70 -5.78 1.00 -9.38
C GLY A 70 -7.07 0.30 -9.83
N ARG A 71 -7.83 0.92 -10.73
CA ARG A 71 -9.06 0.32 -11.27
C ARG A 71 -8.78 -0.94 -12.11
N VAL A 72 -7.75 -0.91 -12.96
CA VAL A 72 -7.34 -2.08 -13.76
C VAL A 72 -6.86 -3.20 -12.84
N LEU A 73 -5.97 -2.90 -11.87
CA LEU A 73 -5.51 -3.91 -10.90
C LEU A 73 -6.68 -4.52 -10.13
N ARG A 74 -7.57 -3.68 -9.60
CA ARG A 74 -8.75 -4.11 -8.87
C ARG A 74 -9.61 -5.07 -9.71
N GLU A 75 -9.88 -4.71 -10.96
CA GLU A 75 -10.68 -5.51 -11.87
C GLU A 75 -10.01 -6.85 -12.21
N ARG A 76 -8.75 -6.82 -12.64
CA ARG A 76 -7.98 -8.00 -13.02
C ARG A 76 -7.76 -8.99 -11.88
N LEU A 77 -7.61 -8.48 -10.65
CA LEU A 77 -7.42 -9.30 -9.45
C LEU A 77 -8.76 -9.71 -8.80
N GLY A 78 -9.89 -9.18 -9.25
CA GLY A 78 -11.18 -9.33 -8.59
C GLY A 78 -11.21 -8.75 -7.17
N ALA A 79 -10.29 -7.82 -6.86
CA ALA A 79 -10.10 -7.27 -5.52
C ALA A 79 -11.17 -6.25 -5.13
N GLY A 80 -11.32 -5.97 -3.83
CA GLY A 80 -11.96 -4.75 -3.36
C GLY A 80 -11.13 -3.51 -3.74
N GLY A 81 -11.71 -2.32 -3.67
CA GLY A 81 -11.01 -1.09 -4.00
C GLY A 81 -11.41 0.08 -3.13
N VAL A 82 -10.43 0.92 -2.76
CA VAL A 82 -10.65 2.23 -2.12
C VAL A 82 -9.89 3.28 -2.90
N PHE A 83 -10.62 4.20 -3.54
CA PHE A 83 -10.08 5.22 -4.40
C PHE A 83 -10.38 6.60 -3.83
N VAL A 84 -9.33 7.45 -3.69
CA VAL A 84 -9.45 8.75 -3.07
C VAL A 84 -9.04 9.84 -4.06
N THR A 85 -9.93 10.81 -4.26
CA THR A 85 -9.71 11.99 -5.10
C THR A 85 -9.91 13.28 -4.28
N GLY A 86 -9.35 14.40 -4.75
CA GLY A 86 -9.31 15.63 -3.96
C GLY A 86 -8.18 15.59 -2.93
N PHE A 87 -8.42 16.16 -1.75
CA PHE A 87 -7.43 16.26 -0.66
C PHE A 87 -6.11 16.92 -1.09
N TRP A 88 -6.18 17.77 -2.11
CA TRP A 88 -5.06 18.42 -2.75
C TRP A 88 -5.40 19.84 -3.17
N SER A 89 -4.53 20.80 -2.86
CA SER A 89 -4.57 22.15 -3.39
C SER A 89 -3.43 22.38 -4.37
N GLY A 90 -3.76 22.49 -5.64
CA GLY A 90 -2.77 22.78 -6.69
C GLY A 90 -2.08 24.12 -6.49
N ARG A 91 -2.78 25.11 -5.90
CA ARG A 91 -2.25 26.47 -5.66
C ARG A 91 -1.22 26.52 -4.55
N THR A 92 -1.50 25.86 -3.41
CA THR A 92 -0.60 25.85 -2.24
C THR A 92 0.30 24.63 -2.20
N ARG A 93 0.05 23.63 -3.06
CA ARG A 93 0.70 22.32 -3.07
C ARG A 93 0.54 21.58 -1.73
N GLU A 94 -0.52 21.87 -1.02
CA GLU A 94 -0.87 21.20 0.23
C GLU A 94 -1.69 19.96 -0.06
N ARG A 95 -1.38 18.89 0.65
CA ARG A 95 -2.03 17.58 0.58
C ARG A 95 -2.41 17.09 1.97
N ILE A 96 -3.64 16.61 2.13
CA ILE A 96 -3.97 15.72 3.23
C ILE A 96 -3.56 14.32 2.80
N ASN A 97 -2.67 13.71 3.55
CA ASN A 97 -2.17 12.38 3.26
C ASN A 97 -3.10 11.33 3.89
N VAL A 98 -4.08 10.87 3.14
CA VAL A 98 -5.15 10.02 3.69
C VAL A 98 -4.69 8.63 4.16
N ASN A 99 -3.58 8.11 3.63
CA ASN A 99 -2.99 6.85 4.12
C ASN A 99 -2.06 7.04 5.34
N ARG A 100 -1.92 8.28 5.82
CA ARG A 100 -1.20 8.66 7.05
C ARG A 100 -1.89 9.86 7.69
N PRO A 101 -1.90 10.00 9.01
CA PRO A 101 -2.62 11.09 9.68
C PRO A 101 -1.84 12.42 9.61
N THR A 102 -1.44 12.85 8.40
CA THR A 102 -0.60 14.03 8.19
C THR A 102 -1.07 14.90 7.03
N GLU A 103 -0.79 16.18 7.13
CA GLU A 103 -0.80 17.12 6.01
C GLU A 103 0.63 17.38 5.55
N GLN A 104 0.80 17.70 4.28
CA GLN A 104 2.10 17.89 3.66
C GLN A 104 2.05 19.03 2.65
N VAL A 105 3.17 19.76 2.52
CA VAL A 105 3.46 20.56 1.33
C VAL A 105 4.42 19.76 0.45
N ILE A 106 4.04 19.55 -0.80
CA ILE A 106 4.78 18.71 -1.74
C ILE A 106 5.50 19.58 -2.76
N GLY A 107 6.80 19.40 -2.90
CA GLY A 107 7.63 20.08 -3.90
C GLY A 107 7.41 19.53 -5.33
N PRO A 108 8.01 20.18 -6.35
CA PRO A 108 7.84 19.83 -7.76
C PRO A 108 8.26 18.38 -8.09
N GLU A 109 9.27 17.87 -7.41
CA GLU A 109 9.81 16.52 -7.58
C GLU A 109 9.24 15.51 -6.59
N SER A 110 8.03 15.76 -6.08
CA SER A 110 7.35 14.93 -5.08
C SER A 110 8.05 14.85 -3.71
N GLN A 111 9.05 15.70 -3.44
CA GLN A 111 9.68 15.78 -2.13
C GLN A 111 8.74 16.42 -1.12
N VAL A 112 8.74 15.93 0.12
CA VAL A 112 7.98 16.53 1.22
C VAL A 112 8.78 17.72 1.76
N LEU A 113 8.27 18.94 1.53
CA LEU A 113 8.89 20.18 2.01
C LEU A 113 8.52 20.49 3.45
N ARG A 114 7.29 20.16 3.84
CA ARG A 114 6.75 20.37 5.20
C ARG A 114 5.73 19.29 5.50
N GLN A 115 5.66 18.83 6.75
CA GLN A 115 4.69 17.86 7.23
C GLN A 115 4.26 18.19 8.65
N TRP A 116 2.95 18.02 8.94
CA TRP A 116 2.38 18.18 10.29
C TRP A 116 1.17 17.26 10.45
N SER A 117 0.76 17.04 11.69
CA SER A 117 -0.49 16.34 12.00
C SER A 117 -1.60 17.36 12.20
N SER A 118 -2.84 17.01 11.82
CA SER A 118 -4.03 17.82 12.06
C SER A 118 -5.24 16.91 12.30
N GLU A 119 -6.29 17.44 12.93
CA GLU A 119 -7.53 16.70 13.17
C GLU A 119 -8.18 16.22 11.87
N ARG A 120 -8.20 17.06 10.83
CA ARG A 120 -8.76 16.69 9.52
C ARG A 120 -7.94 15.60 8.84
N ALA A 121 -6.61 15.60 8.96
CA ALA A 121 -5.77 14.52 8.43
C ALA A 121 -5.98 13.21 9.20
N ILE A 122 -6.13 13.29 10.52
CA ILE A 122 -6.47 12.13 11.36
C ILE A 122 -7.83 11.57 10.98
N ALA A 123 -8.84 12.42 10.79
CA ALA A 123 -10.19 12.01 10.38
C ALA A 123 -10.18 11.35 8.98
N ALA A 124 -9.50 11.96 8.01
CA ALA A 124 -9.37 11.41 6.66
C ALA A 124 -8.66 10.04 6.66
N ASN A 125 -7.58 9.91 7.44
CA ASN A 125 -6.87 8.64 7.57
C ASN A 125 -7.74 7.55 8.23
N ARG A 126 -8.46 7.87 9.31
CA ARG A 126 -9.38 6.92 9.96
C ARG A 126 -10.47 6.44 8.98
N ARG A 127 -11.01 7.37 8.17
CA ARG A 127 -12.01 7.02 7.16
C ARG A 127 -11.42 6.11 6.08
N TYR A 128 -10.24 6.40 5.59
CA TYR A 128 -9.54 5.54 4.62
C TYR A 128 -9.32 4.13 5.17
N ASP A 129 -8.80 4.01 6.40
CA ASP A 129 -8.59 2.73 7.08
C ASP A 129 -9.88 1.93 7.25
N ALA A 130 -10.98 2.60 7.64
CA ALA A 130 -12.29 1.97 7.79
C ALA A 130 -12.81 1.43 6.44
N LEU A 131 -12.64 2.19 5.36
CA LEU A 131 -13.05 1.77 4.02
C LEU A 131 -12.18 0.61 3.49
N VAL A 132 -10.87 0.60 3.75
CA VAL A 132 -9.99 -0.54 3.40
C VAL A 132 -10.44 -1.79 4.16
N THR A 133 -10.77 -1.67 5.44
CA THR A 133 -11.29 -2.78 6.26
C THR A 133 -12.63 -3.28 5.70
N GLN A 134 -13.52 -2.38 5.31
CA GLN A 134 -14.80 -2.72 4.69
C GLN A 134 -14.62 -3.40 3.34
N ALA A 135 -13.69 -2.91 2.49
CA ALA A 135 -13.37 -3.50 1.20
C ALA A 135 -12.78 -4.92 1.34
N ALA A 136 -12.06 -5.17 2.42
CA ALA A 136 -11.49 -6.49 2.73
C ALA A 136 -12.53 -7.54 3.12
N GLN A 137 -13.71 -7.13 3.58
CA GLN A 137 -14.80 -8.03 3.97
C GLN A 137 -14.34 -9.15 4.93
N GLY A 138 -13.45 -8.82 5.87
CA GLY A 138 -12.82 -9.74 6.83
C GLY A 138 -11.34 -9.44 6.97
N GLN A 139 -10.52 -10.49 7.11
CA GLN A 139 -9.07 -10.35 7.26
C GLN A 139 -8.43 -9.82 5.98
N LEU A 140 -7.65 -8.74 6.08
CA LEU A 140 -6.91 -8.18 4.97
C LEU A 140 -5.63 -9.03 4.72
N ARG A 141 -5.69 -9.92 3.73
CA ARG A 141 -4.59 -10.83 3.38
C ARG A 141 -3.58 -10.18 2.44
N ALA A 142 -4.07 -9.38 1.48
CA ALA A 142 -3.21 -8.66 0.54
C ALA A 142 -3.72 -7.24 0.29
N PHE A 143 -2.81 -6.27 0.37
CA PHE A 143 -3.10 -4.87 0.11
C PHE A 143 -2.11 -4.27 -0.89
N TYR A 144 -2.62 -3.66 -1.95
CA TYR A 144 -1.84 -3.02 -3.01
C TYR A 144 -2.15 -1.53 -3.02
N GLU A 145 -1.21 -0.72 -2.58
CA GLU A 145 -1.36 0.74 -2.56
C GLU A 145 -0.61 1.36 -3.74
N ILE A 146 -1.31 2.16 -4.54
CA ILE A 146 -0.79 2.68 -5.81
C ILE A 146 -0.46 4.15 -5.67
N HIS A 147 0.76 4.50 -6.02
CA HIS A 147 1.32 5.85 -6.00
C HIS A 147 2.02 6.21 -7.31
N SER A 148 2.29 7.49 -7.49
CA SER A 148 3.24 7.97 -8.50
C SER A 148 4.21 8.98 -7.90
N ASN A 149 5.38 9.09 -8.51
CA ASN A 149 6.39 10.07 -8.14
C ASN A 149 6.92 10.82 -9.36
N HIS A 150 7.51 11.98 -9.14
CA HIS A 150 8.15 12.81 -10.17
C HIS A 150 9.66 12.97 -9.96
N ARG A 151 10.28 12.05 -9.24
CA ARG A 151 11.73 12.08 -9.00
C ARG A 151 12.49 11.69 -10.26
N PRO A 152 13.43 12.52 -10.74
CA PRO A 152 14.17 12.24 -11.96
C PRO A 152 14.95 10.92 -11.90
N GLU A 153 15.54 10.60 -10.76
CA GLU A 153 16.31 9.36 -10.54
C GLU A 153 15.47 8.07 -10.62
N LEU A 154 14.14 8.19 -10.49
CA LEU A 154 13.19 7.07 -10.56
C LEU A 154 12.39 7.04 -11.87
N ALA A 155 12.68 7.93 -12.82
CA ALA A 155 11.92 8.04 -14.07
C ALA A 155 11.94 6.77 -14.93
N GLY A 156 12.92 5.88 -14.72
CA GLY A 156 13.10 4.62 -15.45
C GLY A 156 12.60 3.37 -14.73
N SER A 157 11.91 3.50 -13.59
CA SER A 157 11.55 2.34 -12.76
C SER A 157 10.16 2.42 -12.15
N ILE A 158 9.62 1.24 -11.85
CA ILE A 158 8.51 1.02 -10.93
C ILE A 158 9.11 0.46 -9.65
N GLU A 159 8.81 1.10 -8.52
CA GLU A 159 9.30 0.72 -7.20
C GLU A 159 8.20 -0.01 -6.42
N VAL A 160 8.48 -1.18 -5.90
CA VAL A 160 7.54 -1.97 -5.09
C VAL A 160 8.15 -2.19 -3.70
N SER A 161 7.68 -1.41 -2.74
CA SER A 161 7.95 -1.65 -1.32
C SER A 161 7.02 -2.71 -0.78
N THR A 162 7.54 -3.71 -0.06
CA THR A 162 6.74 -4.85 0.39
C THR A 162 6.74 -5.02 1.90
N LEU A 163 5.65 -5.61 2.42
CA LEU A 163 5.48 -6.06 3.80
C LEU A 163 5.01 -7.53 3.78
N GLY A 164 5.60 -8.37 4.62
CA GLY A 164 5.20 -9.78 4.72
C GLY A 164 5.46 -10.61 3.45
N VAL A 165 6.38 -10.16 2.59
CA VAL A 165 6.73 -10.81 1.31
C VAL A 165 8.11 -11.42 1.41
N ALA A 166 8.21 -12.72 1.15
CA ALA A 166 9.47 -13.44 1.13
C ALA A 166 10.31 -13.08 -0.11
N ARG A 167 11.61 -13.30 -0.02
CA ARG A 167 12.55 -13.02 -1.13
C ARG A 167 12.18 -13.76 -2.40
N GLU A 168 11.84 -15.03 -2.28
CA GLU A 168 11.44 -15.90 -3.39
C GLU A 168 10.15 -15.44 -4.08
N ASP A 169 9.23 -14.86 -3.29
CA ASP A 169 7.99 -14.27 -3.80
C ASP A 169 8.31 -13.01 -4.63
N ALA A 170 9.23 -12.17 -4.15
CA ALA A 170 9.67 -11.00 -4.87
C ALA A 170 10.40 -11.37 -6.18
N GLU A 171 11.21 -12.43 -6.19
CA GLU A 171 11.85 -12.97 -7.39
C GLU A 171 10.83 -13.44 -8.41
N ARG A 172 9.80 -14.18 -7.96
CA ARG A 172 8.68 -14.60 -8.83
C ARG A 172 7.96 -13.42 -9.45
N LEU A 173 7.68 -12.37 -8.67
CA LEU A 173 7.05 -11.15 -9.18
C LEU A 173 7.89 -10.49 -10.26
N LYS A 174 9.19 -10.29 -10.03
CA LYS A 174 10.09 -9.68 -11.03
C LYS A 174 10.14 -10.49 -12.32
N LYS A 175 10.26 -11.81 -12.23
CA LYS A 175 10.28 -12.70 -13.40
C LYS A 175 8.95 -12.64 -14.15
N ALA A 176 7.83 -12.72 -13.46
CA ALA A 176 6.51 -12.65 -14.06
C ALA A 176 6.26 -11.29 -14.73
N PHE A 177 6.65 -10.19 -14.08
CA PHE A 177 6.55 -8.85 -14.65
C PHE A 177 7.38 -8.71 -15.94
N ALA A 178 8.62 -9.20 -15.96
CA ALA A 178 9.47 -9.14 -17.16
C ALA A 178 8.83 -9.91 -18.33
N THR A 179 8.22 -11.07 -18.06
CA THR A 179 7.50 -11.87 -19.05
C THR A 179 6.23 -11.15 -19.54
N ALA A 180 5.39 -10.65 -18.64
CA ALA A 180 4.19 -9.91 -18.98
C ALA A 180 4.52 -8.65 -19.81
N ARG A 181 5.54 -7.90 -19.39
CA ARG A 181 5.98 -6.70 -20.09
C ARG A 181 6.42 -6.96 -21.54
N SER A 182 7.19 -8.02 -21.79
CA SER A 182 7.65 -8.37 -23.14
C SER A 182 6.51 -8.67 -24.10
N ARG A 183 5.36 -9.04 -23.58
CA ARG A 183 4.15 -9.39 -24.34
C ARG A 183 3.14 -8.25 -24.42
N LEU A 184 2.85 -7.59 -23.29
CA LEU A 184 1.76 -6.62 -23.16
C LEU A 184 2.21 -5.17 -23.33
N ALA A 185 3.49 -4.86 -23.10
CA ALA A 185 4.00 -3.49 -23.07
C ALA A 185 5.28 -3.33 -23.91
N LYS A 186 5.42 -4.06 -25.00
CA LYS A 186 6.60 -4.02 -25.89
C LYS A 186 6.84 -2.65 -26.54
N ASP A 187 5.77 -1.92 -26.83
CA ASP A 187 5.79 -0.64 -27.52
C ASP A 187 5.74 0.58 -26.57
N VAL A 188 5.92 0.36 -25.26
CA VAL A 188 5.97 1.42 -24.26
C VAL A 188 7.38 1.56 -23.67
N PRO A 189 7.73 2.71 -23.04
CA PRO A 189 9.04 2.91 -22.45
C PRO A 189 9.42 1.75 -21.50
N ARG A 190 10.68 1.33 -21.56
CA ARG A 190 11.14 0.23 -20.70
C ARG A 190 11.34 0.72 -19.28
N LEU A 191 10.48 0.27 -18.36
CA LEU A 191 10.67 0.47 -16.93
C LEU A 191 11.27 -0.79 -16.28
N ALA A 192 12.26 -0.58 -15.39
CA ALA A 192 12.72 -1.62 -14.48
C ALA A 192 11.67 -1.84 -13.38
N LEU A 193 11.60 -3.05 -12.81
CA LEU A 193 10.84 -3.32 -11.60
C LEU A 193 11.82 -3.56 -10.45
N HIS A 194 11.83 -2.64 -9.48
CA HIS A 194 12.58 -2.80 -8.24
C HIS A 194 11.63 -3.24 -7.12
N VAL A 195 11.95 -4.33 -6.44
CA VAL A 195 11.08 -4.95 -5.43
C VAL A 195 11.88 -5.24 -4.17
N SER A 196 11.48 -4.67 -3.03
CA SER A 196 12.03 -5.12 -1.76
C SER A 196 11.50 -6.53 -1.41
N PRO A 197 12.27 -7.38 -0.71
CA PRO A 197 13.61 -7.15 -0.16
C PRO A 197 14.77 -7.40 -1.13
N LEU A 198 14.52 -7.64 -2.42
CA LEU A 198 15.58 -7.91 -3.40
C LEU A 198 16.40 -6.68 -3.73
N ASP A 199 15.71 -5.58 -3.97
CA ASP A 199 16.28 -4.33 -4.39
C ASP A 199 16.14 -3.30 -3.28
N LYS A 200 17.06 -2.32 -3.25
CA LYS A 200 16.90 -1.14 -2.43
C LYS A 200 15.86 -0.24 -3.08
N VAL A 201 14.72 -0.06 -2.41
CA VAL A 201 13.68 0.89 -2.84
C VAL A 201 13.75 2.14 -1.97
N PRO A 202 13.65 3.35 -2.57
CA PRO A 202 13.83 4.60 -1.84
C PRO A 202 12.64 4.98 -0.95
N TYR A 203 11.49 4.35 -1.13
CA TYR A 203 10.28 4.61 -0.35
C TYR A 203 9.90 3.41 0.50
N PRO A 204 10.45 3.28 1.72
CA PRO A 204 10.00 2.23 2.63
C PRO A 204 8.61 2.58 3.16
N ASN A 205 7.60 1.80 2.80
CA ASN A 205 6.21 2.00 3.25
C ASN A 205 5.92 1.49 4.66
N TYR A 206 6.94 1.27 5.44
CA TYR A 206 6.85 0.60 6.73
C TYR A 206 6.71 1.55 7.92
N SER A 207 5.99 2.67 7.78
CA SER A 207 5.68 3.38 9.01
C SER A 207 4.52 2.68 9.72
N ALA A 208 4.62 2.54 11.05
CA ALA A 208 3.53 2.01 11.87
C ALA A 208 2.21 2.81 11.74
N ALA A 209 2.26 4.00 11.11
CA ALA A 209 1.12 4.84 10.83
C ALA A 209 0.48 4.58 9.45
N SER A 210 1.03 3.68 8.62
CA SER A 210 0.42 3.37 7.32
C SER A 210 -0.64 2.29 7.46
N THR A 211 -1.68 2.34 6.62
CA THR A 211 -2.74 1.33 6.56
C THR A 211 -2.19 -0.06 6.29
N ILE A 212 -1.19 -0.18 5.40
CA ILE A 212 -0.53 -1.44 5.06
C ILE A 212 0.02 -2.14 6.30
N SER A 213 0.79 -1.42 7.12
CA SER A 213 1.46 -2.00 8.28
C SER A 213 0.51 -2.37 9.41
N ARG A 214 -0.69 -1.77 9.45
CA ARG A 214 -1.65 -2.03 10.52
C ARG A 214 -2.59 -3.19 10.27
N PHE A 215 -2.93 -3.46 9.02
CA PHE A 215 -4.06 -4.34 8.70
C PHE A 215 -3.72 -5.50 7.78
N SER A 216 -2.65 -5.43 6.97
CA SER A 216 -2.39 -6.48 5.98
C SER A 216 -1.37 -7.50 6.45
N GLU A 217 -1.61 -8.78 6.11
CA GLU A 217 -0.58 -9.82 6.23
C GLU A 217 0.52 -9.64 5.19
N ARG A 218 0.13 -9.24 3.98
CA ARG A 218 1.02 -8.90 2.88
C ARG A 218 0.59 -7.57 2.31
N GLY A 219 1.54 -6.65 2.17
CA GLY A 219 1.27 -5.35 1.59
C GLY A 219 2.34 -4.96 0.60
N CYS A 220 1.96 -4.18 -0.38
CA CYS A 220 2.94 -3.46 -1.17
C CYS A 220 2.42 -2.08 -1.55
N ALA A 221 3.33 -1.11 -1.58
CA ALA A 221 3.10 0.13 -2.27
C ALA A 221 3.89 0.13 -3.57
N ILE A 222 3.20 0.48 -4.61
CA ILE A 222 3.69 0.50 -5.99
C ILE A 222 3.80 1.95 -6.41
N GLU A 223 5.03 2.41 -6.59
CA GLU A 223 5.37 3.76 -7.03
C GLU A 223 5.75 3.72 -8.52
N GLY A 224 5.02 4.44 -9.35
CA GLY A 224 5.35 4.55 -10.78
C GLY A 224 5.84 5.95 -11.16
N PRO A 225 6.66 6.10 -12.22
CA PRO A 225 7.14 7.39 -12.66
C PRO A 225 6.02 8.19 -13.33
N GLY A 226 5.70 9.35 -12.78
CA GLY A 226 4.60 10.22 -13.23
C GLY A 226 4.72 10.61 -14.72
N THR A 227 5.93 10.77 -15.23
CA THR A 227 6.20 11.07 -16.65
C THR A 227 5.68 9.99 -17.60
N VAL A 228 5.79 8.71 -17.21
CA VAL A 228 5.27 7.57 -17.98
C VAL A 228 3.79 7.39 -17.72
N LEU A 229 3.35 7.50 -16.48
CA LEU A 229 1.97 7.30 -16.09
C LEU A 229 1.02 8.42 -16.60
N ALA A 230 1.54 9.58 -16.95
CA ALA A 230 0.77 10.65 -17.62
C ALA A 230 0.14 10.19 -18.93
N LYS A 231 0.80 9.32 -19.69
CA LYS A 231 0.25 8.80 -20.95
C LYS A 231 -0.65 7.59 -20.70
N ARG A 232 -1.95 7.77 -20.99
CA ARG A 232 -2.97 6.75 -20.67
C ARG A 232 -2.67 5.37 -21.27
N VAL A 233 -2.24 5.29 -22.51
CA VAL A 233 -1.91 4.00 -23.16
C VAL A 233 -0.77 3.27 -22.45
N TRP A 234 0.23 4.00 -21.97
CA TRP A 234 1.37 3.40 -21.25
C TRP A 234 0.99 2.90 -19.87
N ARG A 235 0.24 3.74 -19.09
CA ARG A 235 -0.16 3.33 -17.74
C ARG A 235 -1.12 2.14 -17.74
N LEU A 236 -2.01 2.03 -18.74
CA LEU A 236 -2.89 0.86 -18.86
C LEU A 236 -2.09 -0.40 -19.20
N ALA A 237 -1.13 -0.34 -20.12
CA ALA A 237 -0.25 -1.46 -20.43
C ALA A 237 0.56 -1.91 -19.22
N TYR A 238 1.08 -0.98 -18.42
CA TYR A 238 1.77 -1.31 -17.16
C TYR A 238 0.84 -1.86 -16.08
N ALA A 239 -0.39 -1.37 -15.99
CA ALA A 239 -1.38 -1.91 -15.08
C ALA A 239 -1.69 -3.38 -15.40
N ASP A 240 -1.87 -3.71 -16.68
CA ASP A 240 -2.05 -5.10 -17.12
C ASP A 240 -0.83 -5.97 -16.81
N CYS A 241 0.39 -5.47 -17.04
CA CYS A 241 1.63 -6.19 -16.69
C CYS A 241 1.73 -6.47 -15.18
N LEU A 242 1.43 -5.47 -14.34
CA LEU A 242 1.45 -5.61 -12.88
C LEU A 242 0.39 -6.61 -12.41
N ALA A 243 -0.83 -6.51 -12.91
CA ALA A 243 -1.92 -7.41 -12.54
C ALA A 243 -1.59 -8.88 -12.88
N GLU A 244 -1.07 -9.12 -14.08
CA GLU A 244 -0.65 -10.46 -14.48
C GLU A 244 0.52 -10.97 -13.63
N ALA A 245 1.51 -10.13 -13.37
CA ALA A 245 2.65 -10.50 -12.55
C ALA A 245 2.24 -10.86 -11.11
N ILE A 246 1.34 -10.08 -10.52
CA ILE A 246 0.78 -10.32 -9.18
C ILE A 246 0.02 -11.65 -9.15
N ALA A 247 -0.80 -11.94 -10.17
CA ALA A 247 -1.56 -13.17 -10.26
C ALA A 247 -0.63 -14.41 -10.41
N ILE A 248 0.39 -14.35 -11.28
CA ILE A 248 1.35 -15.42 -11.48
C ILE A 248 2.20 -15.65 -10.23
N ALA A 249 2.62 -14.60 -9.55
CA ALA A 249 3.39 -14.68 -8.30
C ALA A 249 2.55 -15.19 -7.11
N LYS A 250 1.24 -15.35 -7.28
CA LYS A 250 0.28 -15.76 -6.23
C LYS A 250 0.31 -14.82 -5.00
N TRP A 251 0.43 -13.54 -5.27
CA TRP A 251 0.41 -12.52 -4.23
C TRP A 251 -1.01 -12.10 -3.84
N ALA A 252 -2.00 -12.46 -4.62
CA ALA A 252 -3.40 -12.10 -4.43
C ALA A 252 -4.26 -13.31 -4.03
#